data_b8107a407a9da74ea8f237870cced670
#
_entry.id   b8107a407a9da74ea8f237870cced670
#
_cell.length_a   1.000
_cell.length_b   1.000
_cell.length_c   1.000
_cell.angle_alpha   90.00
_cell.angle_beta   90.00
_cell.angle_gamma   90.00
#
_symmetry.space_group_name_H-M   'P 1'
#
loop_
_entity.id
_entity.type
_entity.pdbx_description
1 polymer ?
#
loop_
_entity_poly.entity_id
_entity_poly.type
_entity_poly.pdbx_seq_one_letter_code
_entity_poly.pdbx_strand_id
1 'polypeptide(L)'
;MPELRMSRSVERDDLSAFVARAVRLDEQAVIRLRTRADGRLDAWSATPFDALCTRSVQGEVEPGDVSVSGNELLAALTVSNGPVMDPGPERDLLWRSELPPPEGWRHVDDLPARVVGEVAERGVGVARENVGPKGTPPASLMDQEVFTVSGAGLRVTVPLRCLFVLTGMGFLVSDPSEDEVVRVSATESWLRIDSRFGAVVRRRRALLPLLT
;
A
#
# COMPACT_ATOMS: atom_id res chain seq x y z
N MET A 1 14.46 -8.75 -21.14
CA MET A 1 13.68 -7.59 -20.73
C MET A 1 12.40 -8.10 -20.12
N PRO A 2 11.94 -7.51 -19.02
CA PRO A 2 10.66 -7.90 -18.41
C PRO A 2 9.49 -7.74 -19.41
N GLU A 3 8.48 -8.57 -19.25
CA GLU A 3 7.26 -8.51 -20.04
C GLU A 3 6.05 -8.55 -19.12
N LEU A 4 5.14 -7.57 -19.25
CA LEU A 4 3.91 -7.48 -18.48
C LEU A 4 2.72 -7.84 -19.39
N ARG A 5 1.89 -8.80 -18.95
CA ARG A 5 0.68 -9.25 -19.67
C ARG A 5 -0.58 -8.92 -18.88
N MET A 6 -1.47 -8.19 -19.55
CA MET A 6 -2.75 -7.78 -18.98
C MET A 6 -3.84 -7.83 -20.05
N SER A 7 -4.74 -8.79 -19.95
CA SER A 7 -5.76 -9.04 -21.00
C SER A 7 -6.95 -8.09 -20.93
N ARG A 8 -7.20 -7.44 -19.79
CA ARG A 8 -8.38 -6.59 -19.54
C ARG A 8 -7.96 -5.14 -19.34
N SER A 9 -8.62 -4.22 -20.06
CA SER A 9 -8.37 -2.77 -19.91
C SER A 9 -8.64 -2.28 -18.49
N VAL A 10 -9.70 -2.75 -17.82
CA VAL A 10 -10.04 -2.36 -16.43
C VAL A 10 -8.92 -2.67 -15.46
N GLU A 11 -8.27 -3.82 -15.58
CA GLU A 11 -7.14 -4.22 -14.72
C GLU A 11 -5.91 -3.33 -14.98
N ARG A 12 -5.70 -2.94 -16.25
CA ARG A 12 -4.64 -2.01 -16.64
C ARG A 12 -4.90 -0.62 -16.08
N ASP A 13 -6.14 -0.13 -16.16
CA ASP A 13 -6.54 1.17 -15.60
C ASP A 13 -6.36 1.18 -14.08
N ASP A 14 -6.71 0.09 -13.39
CA ASP A 14 -6.51 -0.10 -11.95
C ASP A 14 -5.02 -0.05 -11.58
N LEU A 15 -4.17 -0.77 -12.32
CA LEU A 15 -2.72 -0.75 -12.11
C LEU A 15 -2.15 0.64 -12.41
N SER A 16 -2.57 1.27 -13.51
CA SER A 16 -2.15 2.62 -13.88
C SER A 16 -2.50 3.64 -12.79
N ALA A 17 -3.71 3.57 -12.24
CA ALA A 17 -4.13 4.44 -11.15
C ALA A 17 -3.29 4.24 -9.89
N PHE A 18 -2.95 2.98 -9.54
CA PHE A 18 -2.06 2.66 -8.43
C PHE A 18 -0.67 3.26 -8.64
N VAL A 19 -0.05 3.00 -9.81
CA VAL A 19 1.30 3.47 -10.14
C VAL A 19 1.35 5.00 -10.17
N ALA A 20 0.36 5.67 -10.76
CA ALA A 20 0.29 7.13 -10.81
C ALA A 20 0.24 7.76 -9.40
N ARG A 21 -0.46 7.13 -8.48
CA ARG A 21 -0.52 7.59 -7.07
C ARG A 21 0.79 7.33 -6.33
N ALA A 22 1.43 6.19 -6.57
CA ALA A 22 2.73 5.88 -5.99
C ALA A 22 3.79 6.89 -6.44
N VAL A 23 3.86 7.17 -7.74
CA VAL A 23 4.77 8.19 -8.31
C VAL A 23 4.47 9.59 -7.78
N ARG A 24 3.21 9.94 -7.56
CA ARG A 24 2.84 11.23 -6.96
C ARG A 24 3.28 11.35 -5.49
N LEU A 25 3.31 10.25 -4.74
CA LEU A 25 3.82 10.23 -3.36
C LEU A 25 5.34 10.27 -3.31
N ASP A 26 6.00 9.63 -4.28
CA ASP A 26 7.44 9.57 -4.41
C ASP A 26 7.81 9.52 -5.91
N GLU A 27 8.40 10.60 -6.43
CA GLU A 27 8.81 10.68 -7.83
C GLU A 27 9.82 9.60 -8.24
N GLN A 28 10.52 9.01 -7.27
CA GLN A 28 11.46 7.92 -7.49
C GLN A 28 10.88 6.55 -7.12
N ALA A 29 9.55 6.43 -7.02
CA ALA A 29 8.89 5.19 -6.65
C ALA A 29 9.35 4.01 -7.51
N VAL A 30 9.73 2.93 -6.84
CA VAL A 30 10.00 1.63 -7.44
C VAL A 30 8.76 0.75 -7.22
N ILE A 31 8.28 0.15 -8.30
CA ILE A 31 7.14 -0.76 -8.26
C ILE A 31 7.66 -2.19 -8.40
N ARG A 32 7.39 -3.03 -7.41
CA ARG A 32 7.68 -4.45 -7.50
C ARG A 32 6.43 -5.19 -7.94
N LEU A 33 6.53 -5.85 -9.07
CA LEU A 33 5.50 -6.67 -9.69
C LEU A 33 5.77 -8.13 -9.36
N ARG A 34 4.77 -8.84 -8.86
CA ARG A 34 4.91 -10.24 -8.50
C ARG A 34 3.70 -11.04 -8.95
N THR A 35 3.92 -12.01 -9.80
CA THR A 35 2.89 -12.97 -10.22
C THR A 35 2.64 -13.97 -9.10
N ARG A 36 1.38 -14.16 -8.75
CA ARG A 36 0.94 -15.12 -7.74
C ARG A 36 0.55 -16.45 -8.40
N ALA A 37 0.55 -17.51 -7.59
CA ALA A 37 0.14 -18.84 -8.05
C ALA A 37 -1.33 -18.91 -8.52
N ASP A 38 -2.18 -17.99 -8.05
CA ASP A 38 -3.60 -17.89 -8.46
C ASP A 38 -3.82 -17.05 -9.74
N GLY A 39 -2.76 -16.69 -10.46
CA GLY A 39 -2.83 -15.93 -11.71
C GLY A 39 -3.11 -14.43 -11.50
N ARG A 40 -2.97 -13.92 -10.29
CA ARG A 40 -3.02 -12.48 -10.01
C ARG A 40 -1.62 -11.90 -9.98
N LEU A 41 -1.56 -10.63 -10.30
CA LEU A 41 -0.36 -9.80 -10.22
C LEU A 41 -0.50 -8.86 -9.03
N ASP A 42 0.43 -8.95 -8.07
CA ASP A 42 0.55 -7.97 -7.00
C ASP A 42 1.54 -6.89 -7.40
N ALA A 43 1.09 -5.64 -7.37
CA ALA A 43 1.96 -4.47 -7.46
C ALA A 43 2.21 -3.92 -6.05
N TRP A 44 3.48 -3.73 -5.72
CA TRP A 44 3.94 -3.22 -4.43
C TRP A 44 4.73 -1.93 -4.62
N SER A 45 4.54 -0.98 -3.71
CA SER A 45 5.38 0.21 -3.61
C SER A 45 5.72 0.50 -2.15
N ALA A 46 6.97 0.83 -1.90
CA ALA A 46 7.37 1.46 -0.65
C ALA A 46 6.92 2.94 -0.66
N THR A 47 6.58 3.46 0.50
CA THR A 47 6.17 4.85 0.63
C THR A 47 7.11 5.63 1.56
N PRO A 48 7.18 6.96 1.47
CA PRO A 48 7.96 7.80 2.38
C PRO A 48 7.49 7.72 3.84
N PHE A 49 6.38 7.04 4.11
CA PHE A 49 5.76 6.95 5.43
C PHE A 49 6.10 5.66 6.19
N ASP A 50 7.18 4.94 5.81
CA ASP A 50 7.57 3.68 6.45
C ASP A 50 6.43 2.64 6.47
N ALA A 51 5.76 2.53 5.33
CA ALA A 51 4.74 1.52 5.07
C ALA A 51 4.77 1.16 3.58
N LEU A 52 4.35 -0.05 3.26
CA LEU A 52 4.14 -0.52 1.89
C LEU A 52 2.68 -0.32 1.50
N CYS A 53 2.45 -0.07 0.24
CA CYS A 53 1.12 -0.17 -0.35
C CYS A 53 1.11 -1.22 -1.46
N THR A 54 -0.06 -1.84 -1.67
CA THR A 54 -0.24 -2.88 -2.68
C THR A 54 -1.61 -2.85 -3.31
N ARG A 55 -1.65 -3.25 -4.57
CA ARG A 55 -2.86 -3.52 -5.35
C ARG A 55 -2.67 -4.83 -6.09
N SER A 56 -3.70 -5.70 -6.07
CA SER A 56 -3.73 -6.93 -6.86
C SER A 56 -4.66 -6.74 -8.06
N VAL A 57 -4.19 -7.09 -9.24
CA VAL A 57 -4.93 -7.06 -10.51
C VAL A 57 -4.83 -8.41 -11.23
N GLN A 58 -5.64 -8.63 -12.26
CA GLN A 58 -5.46 -9.77 -13.16
C GLN A 58 -4.33 -9.48 -14.15
N GLY A 59 -3.33 -10.35 -14.17
CA GLY A 59 -2.17 -10.19 -15.03
C GLY A 59 -0.99 -11.03 -14.56
N GLU A 60 0.06 -11.02 -15.34
CA GLU A 60 1.31 -11.71 -15.04
C GLU A 60 2.50 -10.91 -15.51
N VAL A 61 3.63 -11.08 -14.89
CA VAL A 61 4.92 -10.50 -15.30
C VAL A 61 5.96 -11.60 -15.46
N GLU A 62 6.79 -11.48 -16.48
CA GLU A 62 7.95 -12.35 -16.70
C GLU A 62 9.23 -11.48 -16.67
N PRO A 63 10.21 -11.80 -15.78
CA PRO A 63 10.19 -12.86 -14.77
C PRO A 63 9.10 -12.63 -13.71
N GLY A 64 8.61 -13.70 -13.07
CA GLY A 64 7.45 -13.68 -12.16
C GLY A 64 7.58 -12.81 -10.91
N ASP A 65 8.73 -12.20 -10.68
CA ASP A 65 9.00 -11.22 -9.62
C ASP A 65 10.07 -10.25 -10.13
N VAL A 66 9.73 -8.99 -10.29
CA VAL A 66 10.61 -7.95 -10.83
C VAL A 66 10.24 -6.58 -10.28
N SER A 67 11.24 -5.74 -10.05
CA SER A 67 11.05 -4.34 -9.68
C SER A 67 11.40 -3.45 -10.87
N VAL A 68 10.58 -2.41 -11.11
CA VAL A 68 10.74 -1.47 -12.21
C VAL A 68 10.55 -0.02 -11.72
N SER A 69 10.96 0.96 -12.52
CA SER A 69 10.65 2.36 -12.23
C SER A 69 9.16 2.64 -12.36
N GLY A 70 8.57 3.32 -11.36
CA GLY A 70 7.16 3.71 -11.42
C GLY A 70 6.85 4.61 -12.60
N ASN A 71 7.75 5.54 -12.96
CA ASN A 71 7.57 6.43 -14.09
C ASN A 71 7.62 5.68 -15.44
N GLU A 72 8.55 4.73 -15.61
CA GLU A 72 8.66 3.93 -16.84
C GLU A 72 7.43 3.02 -16.99
N LEU A 73 7.01 2.36 -15.91
CA LEU A 73 5.80 1.53 -15.90
C LEU A 73 4.54 2.37 -16.21
N LEU A 74 4.41 3.55 -15.62
CA LEU A 74 3.26 4.44 -15.86
C LEU A 74 3.20 4.86 -17.34
N ALA A 75 4.34 5.20 -17.94
CA ALA A 75 4.43 5.52 -19.34
C ALA A 75 4.02 4.33 -20.22
N ALA A 76 4.52 3.13 -19.92
CA ALA A 76 4.16 1.91 -20.64
C ALA A 76 2.65 1.61 -20.57
N LEU A 77 2.05 1.71 -19.38
CA LEU A 77 0.61 1.49 -19.16
C LEU A 77 -0.25 2.52 -19.91
N THR A 78 0.24 3.75 -20.07
CA THR A 78 -0.48 4.83 -20.76
C THR A 78 -0.44 4.69 -22.28
N VAL A 79 0.70 4.26 -22.84
CA VAL A 79 0.92 4.22 -24.29
C VAL A 79 0.49 2.88 -24.91
N SER A 80 0.59 1.79 -24.16
CA SER A 80 0.30 0.46 -24.69
C SER A 80 -1.20 0.24 -24.91
N ASN A 81 -1.54 -0.18 -26.15
CA ASN A 81 -2.90 -0.60 -26.51
C ASN A 81 -3.07 -2.13 -26.55
N GLY A 82 -1.99 -2.88 -26.42
CA GLY A 82 -1.97 -4.35 -26.51
C GLY A 82 -2.06 -5.03 -25.14
N PRO A 83 -2.27 -6.36 -25.13
CA PRO A 83 -2.29 -7.14 -23.89
C PRO A 83 -0.89 -7.37 -23.31
N VAL A 84 0.16 -7.11 -24.06
CA VAL A 84 1.56 -7.32 -23.68
C VAL A 84 2.32 -6.00 -23.80
N MET A 85 3.14 -5.69 -22.81
CA MET A 85 3.93 -4.46 -22.79
C MET A 85 5.26 -4.68 -22.05
N ASP A 86 6.25 -3.86 -22.37
CA ASP A 86 7.49 -3.73 -21.65
C ASP A 86 7.29 -2.76 -20.46
N PRO A 87 7.38 -3.23 -19.21
CA PRO A 87 7.20 -2.39 -18.03
C PRO A 87 8.43 -1.52 -17.70
N GLY A 88 9.48 -1.60 -18.49
CA GLY A 88 10.78 -0.96 -18.27
C GLY A 88 11.85 -1.92 -17.76
N PRO A 89 13.11 -1.47 -17.69
CA PRO A 89 14.23 -2.30 -17.25
C PRO A 89 14.13 -2.67 -15.77
N GLU A 90 14.70 -3.81 -15.43
CA GLU A 90 14.81 -4.30 -14.05
C GLU A 90 15.54 -3.30 -13.16
N ARG A 91 14.98 -3.07 -11.97
CA ARG A 91 15.50 -2.18 -10.92
C ARG A 91 15.55 -2.87 -9.55
N ASP A 92 15.73 -4.17 -9.50
CA ASP A 92 15.66 -4.98 -8.27
C ASP A 92 16.62 -4.49 -7.19
N LEU A 93 17.79 -3.99 -7.56
CA LEU A 93 18.75 -3.40 -6.63
C LEU A 93 18.25 -2.13 -5.93
N LEU A 94 17.21 -1.48 -6.47
CA LEU A 94 16.59 -0.31 -5.86
C LEU A 94 15.49 -0.67 -4.86
N TRP A 95 14.95 -1.89 -4.92
CA TRP A 95 13.99 -2.36 -3.94
C TRP A 95 14.68 -2.65 -2.60
N ARG A 96 14.33 -1.89 -1.57
CA ARG A 96 14.98 -1.95 -0.24
C ARG A 96 14.07 -2.49 0.86
N SER A 97 12.81 -2.74 0.55
CA SER A 97 11.82 -3.15 1.54
C SER A 97 11.66 -4.67 1.55
N GLU A 98 11.48 -5.23 2.73
CA GLU A 98 11.04 -6.61 2.86
C GLU A 98 9.55 -6.70 2.58
N LEU A 99 9.12 -7.70 1.80
CA LEU A 99 7.70 -8.00 1.62
C LEU A 99 7.16 -8.78 2.83
N PRO A 100 5.88 -8.60 3.16
CA PRO A 100 5.25 -9.40 4.20
C PRO A 100 5.13 -10.87 3.77
N PRO A 101 4.97 -11.80 4.74
CA PRO A 101 4.72 -13.19 4.42
C PRO A 101 3.40 -13.36 3.66
N PRO A 102 3.33 -14.31 2.72
CA PRO A 102 2.09 -14.56 1.94
C PRO A 102 0.95 -15.12 2.80
N GLU A 103 1.28 -15.78 3.91
CA GLU A 103 0.37 -16.50 4.79
C GLU A 103 0.51 -16.08 6.26
N GLY A 104 -0.33 -16.65 7.12
CA GLY A 104 -0.28 -16.40 8.57
C GLY A 104 -1.03 -15.13 9.02
N TRP A 105 -1.77 -14.50 8.12
CA TRP A 105 -2.61 -13.36 8.44
C TRP A 105 -3.85 -13.80 9.24
N ARG A 106 -4.08 -13.10 10.36
CA ARG A 106 -5.29 -13.26 11.19
C ARG A 106 -6.15 -12.02 11.03
N HIS A 107 -7.42 -12.19 10.76
CA HIS A 107 -8.40 -11.10 10.80
C HIS A 107 -8.53 -10.64 12.26
N VAL A 108 -8.35 -9.34 12.49
CA VAL A 108 -8.41 -8.75 13.84
C VAL A 108 -9.72 -8.00 14.03
N ASP A 109 -10.07 -7.12 13.09
CA ASP A 109 -11.30 -6.33 13.16
C ASP A 109 -11.65 -5.72 11.79
N ASP A 110 -12.91 -5.29 11.66
CA ASP A 110 -13.40 -4.51 10.52
C ASP A 110 -13.85 -3.12 11.03
N LEU A 111 -13.16 -2.07 10.58
CA LEU A 111 -13.47 -0.69 10.93
C LEU A 111 -14.43 -0.07 9.90
N PRO A 112 -15.47 0.68 10.31
CA PRO A 112 -16.31 1.39 9.37
C PRO A 112 -15.50 2.35 8.51
N ALA A 113 -15.59 2.25 7.18
CA ALA A 113 -14.77 3.04 6.25
C ALA A 113 -14.94 4.54 6.45
N ARG A 114 -16.15 4.99 6.80
CA ARG A 114 -16.45 6.39 7.14
C ARG A 114 -15.63 6.87 8.33
N VAL A 115 -15.57 6.09 9.41
CA VAL A 115 -14.80 6.46 10.62
C VAL A 115 -13.31 6.55 10.31
N VAL A 116 -12.78 5.61 9.52
CA VAL A 116 -11.38 5.65 9.08
C VAL A 116 -11.11 6.89 8.23
N GLY A 117 -12.01 7.26 7.31
CA GLY A 117 -11.93 8.46 6.49
C GLY A 117 -11.91 9.74 7.32
N GLU A 118 -12.85 9.90 8.27
CA GLU A 118 -12.94 11.07 9.15
C GLU A 118 -11.67 11.25 10.01
N VAL A 119 -11.11 10.14 10.53
CA VAL A 119 -9.86 10.19 11.31
C VAL A 119 -8.67 10.53 10.40
N ALA A 120 -8.64 9.99 9.18
CA ALA A 120 -7.60 10.29 8.20
C ALA A 120 -7.61 11.78 7.81
N GLU A 121 -8.77 12.34 7.51
CA GLU A 121 -8.92 13.78 7.16
C GLU A 121 -8.46 14.69 8.29
N ARG A 122 -8.87 14.41 9.53
CA ARG A 122 -8.41 15.16 10.71
C ARG A 122 -6.91 15.06 10.88
N GLY A 123 -6.33 13.86 10.75
CA GLY A 123 -4.90 13.64 10.84
C GLY A 123 -4.12 14.40 9.77
N VAL A 124 -4.59 14.40 8.52
CA VAL A 124 -4.00 15.18 7.42
C VAL A 124 -4.09 16.68 7.70
N GLY A 125 -5.20 17.16 8.24
CA GLY A 125 -5.38 18.56 8.66
C GLY A 125 -4.32 18.96 9.68
N VAL A 126 -4.21 18.23 10.78
CA VAL A 126 -3.21 18.46 11.84
C VAL A 126 -1.77 18.41 11.29
N ALA A 127 -1.50 17.48 10.39
CA ALA A 127 -0.18 17.36 9.80
C ALA A 127 0.19 18.56 8.92
N ARG A 128 -0.75 19.10 8.15
CA ARG A 128 -0.54 20.31 7.33
C ARG A 128 -0.23 21.54 8.18
N GLU A 129 -0.87 21.66 9.35
CA GLU A 129 -0.62 22.75 10.29
C GLU A 129 0.73 22.63 11.00
N ASN A 130 1.30 21.42 11.08
CA ASN A 130 2.53 21.11 11.81
C ASN A 130 3.67 20.66 10.86
N VAL A 131 3.69 21.14 9.64
CA VAL A 131 4.76 20.83 8.68
C VAL A 131 6.06 21.48 9.15
N GLY A 132 7.10 20.65 9.31
CA GLY A 132 8.44 21.12 9.67
C GLY A 132 9.14 21.85 8.49
N PRO A 133 10.34 22.42 8.73
CA PRO A 133 11.10 23.17 7.71
C PRO A 133 11.41 22.36 6.44
N LYS A 134 11.35 21.04 6.51
CA LYS A 134 11.58 20.10 5.39
C LYS A 134 10.32 19.71 4.62
N GLY A 135 9.17 20.31 4.93
CA GLY A 135 7.91 19.99 4.24
C GLY A 135 7.27 18.66 4.67
N THR A 136 7.81 17.99 5.71
CA THR A 136 7.27 16.71 6.20
C THR A 136 6.72 16.85 7.62
N PRO A 137 5.61 16.17 7.95
CA PRO A 137 5.11 16.12 9.32
C PRO A 137 6.13 15.48 10.27
N PRO A 138 6.15 15.87 11.56
CA PRO A 138 7.02 15.26 12.56
C PRO A 138 6.77 13.75 12.69
N ALA A 139 7.85 12.97 12.86
CA ALA A 139 7.75 11.51 13.03
C ALA A 139 6.87 11.12 14.23
N SER A 140 6.90 11.89 15.31
CA SER A 140 6.06 11.69 16.49
C SER A 140 4.56 11.78 16.19
N LEU A 141 4.16 12.69 15.30
CA LEU A 141 2.79 12.80 14.84
C LEU A 141 2.40 11.60 13.97
N MET A 142 3.30 11.20 13.06
CA MET A 142 3.08 10.06 12.18
C MET A 142 2.99 8.72 12.92
N ASP A 143 3.67 8.60 14.06
CA ASP A 143 3.64 7.41 14.93
C ASP A 143 2.47 7.41 15.94
N GLN A 144 1.65 8.46 15.97
CA GLN A 144 0.48 8.52 16.84
C GLN A 144 -0.48 7.37 16.53
N GLU A 145 -0.86 6.63 17.57
CA GLU A 145 -1.84 5.55 17.48
C GLU A 145 -3.25 6.14 17.32
N VAL A 146 -3.90 5.89 16.20
CA VAL A 146 -5.23 6.43 15.90
C VAL A 146 -6.34 5.41 16.09
N PHE A 147 -6.02 4.12 15.97
CA PHE A 147 -6.91 3.01 16.30
C PHE A 147 -6.16 1.95 17.10
N THR A 148 -6.86 1.32 18.02
CA THR A 148 -6.42 0.09 18.68
C THR A 148 -7.53 -0.93 18.54
N VAL A 149 -7.24 -2.04 17.89
CA VAL A 149 -8.18 -3.14 17.66
C VAL A 149 -7.69 -4.43 18.30
N SER A 150 -8.59 -5.29 18.69
CA SER A 150 -8.25 -6.57 19.32
C SER A 150 -9.13 -7.68 18.76
N GLY A 151 -8.51 -8.77 18.35
CA GLY A 151 -9.20 -9.95 17.83
C GLY A 151 -8.21 -11.06 17.53
N ALA A 152 -8.70 -12.28 17.38
CA ALA A 152 -7.90 -13.48 17.09
C ALA A 152 -6.64 -13.64 17.99
N GLY A 153 -6.74 -13.22 19.27
CA GLY A 153 -5.61 -13.27 20.20
C GLY A 153 -4.52 -12.23 19.98
N LEU A 154 -4.78 -11.22 19.13
CA LEU A 154 -3.86 -10.11 18.88
C LEU A 154 -4.47 -8.79 19.36
N ARG A 155 -3.61 -7.91 19.83
CA ARG A 155 -3.88 -6.48 20.00
C ARG A 155 -3.01 -5.71 19.01
N VAL A 156 -3.63 -4.86 18.22
CA VAL A 156 -2.98 -4.17 17.10
C VAL A 156 -3.28 -2.68 17.16
N THR A 157 -2.24 -1.86 17.04
CA THR A 157 -2.36 -0.42 16.91
C THR A 157 -2.13 0.00 15.47
N VAL A 158 -2.98 0.90 14.97
CA VAL A 158 -2.86 1.50 13.65
C VAL A 158 -2.30 2.91 13.83
N PRO A 159 -1.07 3.20 13.37
CA PRO A 159 -0.51 4.53 13.45
C PRO A 159 -1.04 5.44 12.33
N LEU A 160 -1.04 6.75 12.60
CA LEU A 160 -1.53 7.77 11.67
C LEU A 160 -0.87 7.68 10.29
N ARG A 161 0.41 7.30 10.20
CA ARG A 161 1.12 7.12 8.92
C ARG A 161 0.44 6.14 7.96
N CYS A 162 -0.22 5.09 8.48
CA CYS A 162 -0.97 4.15 7.65
C CYS A 162 -2.18 4.84 7.00
N LEU A 163 -2.85 5.75 7.71
CA LEU A 163 -3.96 6.52 7.18
C LEU A 163 -3.49 7.53 6.12
N PHE A 164 -2.29 8.10 6.29
CA PHE A 164 -1.67 8.94 5.26
C PHE A 164 -1.44 8.19 3.96
N VAL A 165 -0.96 6.94 4.05
CA VAL A 165 -0.78 6.09 2.87
C VAL A 165 -2.13 5.74 2.25
N LEU A 166 -3.13 5.32 3.05
CA LEU A 166 -4.48 5.05 2.55
C LEU A 166 -5.08 6.24 1.78
N THR A 167 -4.94 7.46 2.34
CA THR A 167 -5.42 8.69 1.72
C THR A 167 -4.60 9.05 0.47
N GLY A 168 -3.27 9.05 0.58
CA GLY A 168 -2.36 9.41 -0.52
C GLY A 168 -2.49 8.47 -1.73
N MET A 169 -2.70 7.19 -1.47
CA MET A 169 -2.98 6.20 -2.49
C MET A 169 -4.43 6.19 -2.99
N GLY A 170 -5.32 7.00 -2.39
CA GLY A 170 -6.74 7.04 -2.74
C GLY A 170 -7.43 5.71 -2.53
N PHE A 171 -7.04 4.97 -1.49
CA PHE A 171 -7.63 3.69 -1.15
C PHE A 171 -8.93 3.84 -0.37
N LEU A 172 -9.14 4.98 0.29
CA LEU A 172 -10.39 5.29 0.97
C LEU A 172 -11.43 5.84 -0.01
N VAL A 173 -12.66 5.42 0.15
CA VAL A 173 -13.81 5.91 -0.63
C VAL A 173 -14.25 7.26 -0.04
N SER A 174 -14.52 8.24 -0.91
CA SER A 174 -14.93 9.58 -0.47
C SER A 174 -16.33 9.62 0.15
N ASP A 175 -17.20 8.72 -0.30
CA ASP A 175 -18.59 8.59 0.19
C ASP A 175 -18.89 7.08 0.35
N PRO A 176 -18.40 6.46 1.43
CA PRO A 176 -18.60 5.04 1.65
C PRO A 176 -20.03 4.71 2.06
N SER A 177 -20.56 3.59 1.58
CA SER A 177 -21.82 3.05 2.09
C SER A 177 -21.72 2.71 3.58
N GLU A 178 -22.85 2.58 4.25
CA GLU A 178 -22.88 2.26 5.69
C GLU A 178 -22.20 0.92 6.01
N ASP A 179 -22.27 -0.04 5.09
CA ASP A 179 -21.70 -1.38 5.24
C ASP A 179 -20.23 -1.47 4.77
N GLU A 180 -19.65 -0.38 4.25
CA GLU A 180 -18.28 -0.42 3.77
C GLU A 180 -17.29 -0.41 4.93
N VAL A 181 -16.38 -1.37 4.92
CA VAL A 181 -15.39 -1.57 5.97
C VAL A 181 -13.97 -1.52 5.46
N VAL A 182 -13.07 -1.14 6.34
CA VAL A 182 -11.63 -1.28 6.21
C VAL A 182 -11.20 -2.42 7.12
N ARG A 183 -10.69 -3.49 6.52
CA ARG A 183 -10.29 -4.69 7.26
C ARG A 183 -8.92 -4.56 7.85
N VAL A 184 -8.79 -4.86 9.12
CA VAL A 184 -7.50 -4.94 9.81
C VAL A 184 -7.14 -6.40 10.04
N SER A 185 -6.01 -6.80 9.49
CA SER A 185 -5.42 -8.12 9.68
C SER A 185 -3.99 -7.98 10.19
N ALA A 186 -3.50 -8.96 10.90
CA ALA A 186 -2.13 -8.93 11.41
C ALA A 186 -1.51 -10.31 11.50
N THR A 187 -0.20 -10.34 11.44
CA THR A 187 0.66 -11.40 11.98
C THR A 187 1.32 -10.89 13.27
N GLU A 188 2.20 -11.65 13.86
CA GLU A 188 2.99 -11.17 15.00
C GLU A 188 3.87 -9.96 14.63
N SER A 189 4.39 -9.93 13.40
CA SER A 189 5.36 -8.91 12.94
C SER A 189 4.80 -7.90 11.94
N TRP A 190 3.59 -8.12 11.43
CA TRP A 190 3.03 -7.27 10.38
C TRP A 190 1.58 -6.86 10.66
N LEU A 191 1.27 -5.64 10.28
CA LEU A 191 -0.08 -5.06 10.19
C LEU A 191 -0.45 -4.96 8.72
N ARG A 192 -1.69 -5.29 8.37
CA ARG A 192 -2.28 -5.09 7.05
C ARG A 192 -3.65 -4.44 7.19
N ILE A 193 -3.88 -3.43 6.38
CA ILE A 193 -5.13 -2.66 6.35
C ILE A 193 -5.64 -2.73 4.93
N ASP A 194 -6.68 -3.52 4.71
CA ASP A 194 -7.31 -3.71 3.41
C ASP A 194 -8.50 -2.79 3.25
N SER A 195 -8.55 -2.10 2.13
CA SER A 195 -9.68 -1.30 1.69
C SER A 195 -10.08 -1.71 0.27
N ARG A 196 -11.15 -1.12 -0.25
CA ARG A 196 -11.70 -1.47 -1.57
C ARG A 196 -10.68 -1.36 -2.71
N PHE A 197 -9.78 -0.39 -2.67
CA PHE A 197 -8.89 -0.07 -3.78
C PHE A 197 -7.44 -0.51 -3.57
N GLY A 198 -7.13 -1.12 -2.44
CA GLY A 198 -5.79 -1.61 -2.16
C GLY A 198 -5.55 -1.83 -0.68
N ALA A 199 -4.33 -2.18 -0.33
CA ALA A 199 -3.96 -2.40 1.05
C ALA A 199 -2.69 -1.64 1.43
N VAL A 200 -2.63 -1.25 2.70
CA VAL A 200 -1.42 -0.73 3.34
C VAL A 200 -0.87 -1.78 4.28
N VAL A 201 0.43 -2.03 4.21
CA VAL A 201 1.10 -3.04 5.00
C VAL A 201 2.31 -2.44 5.70
N ARG A 202 2.47 -2.73 6.99
CA ARG A 202 3.56 -2.20 7.78
C ARG A 202 4.09 -3.22 8.77
N ARG A 203 5.41 -3.20 9.02
CA ARG A 203 5.97 -3.94 10.15
C ARG A 203 5.45 -3.36 11.48
N ARG A 204 5.01 -4.24 12.34
CA ARG A 204 4.68 -3.90 13.73
C ARG A 204 6.00 -3.75 14.51
N ARG A 205 6.08 -2.71 15.33
CA ARG A 205 7.18 -2.63 16.29
C ARG A 205 6.96 -3.71 17.34
N ALA A 206 7.88 -4.66 17.45
CA ALA A 206 7.88 -5.57 18.57
C ALA A 206 8.14 -4.73 19.84
N LEU A 207 7.20 -4.73 20.75
CA LEU A 207 7.49 -4.30 22.12
C LEU A 207 8.45 -5.35 22.67
N LEU A 208 9.75 -5.04 22.72
CA LEU A 208 10.68 -5.86 23.47
C LEU A 208 10.19 -5.88 24.92
N PRO A 209 9.87 -7.05 25.51
CA PRO A 209 9.56 -7.12 26.91
C PRO A 209 10.79 -6.57 27.64
N LEU A 210 10.59 -5.51 28.42
CA LEU A 210 11.61 -5.06 29.37
C LEU A 210 11.84 -6.25 30.30
N LEU A 211 13.04 -6.84 30.22
CA LEU A 211 13.49 -7.82 31.19
C LEU A 211 13.55 -7.09 32.55
N THR A 212 12.54 -7.33 33.39
CA THR A 212 12.54 -6.96 34.82
C THR A 212 13.30 -7.99 35.60
#